data_57df4d4cdad5b40d8afec3be42fb6b07
#
_entry.id   57df4d4cdad5b40d8afec3be42fb6b07
#
_cell.length_a   1.000
_cell.length_b   1.000
_cell.length_c   1.000
_cell.angle_alpha   90.00
_cell.angle_beta   90.00
_cell.angle_gamma   90.00
#
_symmetry.space_group_name_H-M   'P 1'
#
loop_
_entity.id
_entity.type
_entity.pdbx_description
1 polymer ?
#
loop_
_entity_poly.entity_id
_entity_poly.type
_entity_poly.pdbx_seq_one_letter_code
_entity_poly.pdbx_strand_id
1 'polypeptide(L)'
;MIMDNNIKLDTIESAIDDFRQGKFIIVVDDEDRENEGDLIIAAEKITPDDVNFMLKNARGVLCAPITNERCKELDLPHQVEENTSVLGTPFTVTVDKLEGCTTGVSAEDRAATIRALADPASTPATFGRPGHINPLYAQDRGVIQRCGHTEAAVDFARLAGLQPAAALMEIMSDDGTMARLPELRKLADKWGLKLVSIRDLIAYRMLNESMVEKGEEVDMPTAYGHFHLIPFKQKDNNLEHIALIKGDIADGNPVLVRVHSSCATGDIFGSMRCECGEQLHLAMKMIEKEGRGAVVYLNQEGRGIGLMEKIKAYKLQENGLDTVDANLHLGHKADERDYGVGANILHALGIKKMRLMTNNPVKRIGLEGYGIEVTENIPLEVEPNQYNRFYMHTKKERMGHDLHKID
;
A
#
# COMPACT_ATOMS: atom_id res chain seq x y z
N MET A 1 26.41 2.88 1.96
CA MET A 1 26.99 1.61 2.47
C MET A 1 26.40 0.53 1.58
N ILE A 2 27.22 -0.21 0.84
CA ILE A 2 26.78 -1.19 -0.16
C ILE A 2 26.04 -2.29 0.57
N MET A 3 24.75 -2.51 0.23
CA MET A 3 23.96 -3.64 0.72
C MET A 3 24.72 -4.94 0.51
N ASP A 4 24.70 -5.81 1.51
CA ASP A 4 25.10 -7.20 1.37
C ASP A 4 24.00 -7.92 0.54
N ASN A 5 24.15 -7.86 -0.78
CA ASN A 5 23.18 -8.36 -1.79
C ASN A 5 23.01 -9.90 -1.77
N ASN A 6 23.31 -10.57 -0.64
CA ASN A 6 23.38 -12.04 -0.56
C ASN A 6 22.51 -12.66 0.54
N ILE A 7 21.65 -11.92 1.24
CA ILE A 7 20.75 -12.50 2.24
C ILE A 7 19.53 -13.09 1.52
N LYS A 8 19.45 -14.43 1.52
CA LYS A 8 18.34 -15.14 0.90
C LYS A 8 17.11 -15.12 1.81
N LEU A 9 16.01 -14.55 1.31
CA LEU A 9 14.69 -14.69 1.89
C LEU A 9 14.03 -16.01 1.51
N ASP A 10 13.12 -16.46 2.35
CA ASP A 10 12.28 -17.64 2.08
C ASP A 10 11.14 -17.25 1.14
N THR A 11 10.46 -18.22 0.53
CA THR A 11 9.33 -17.97 -0.37
C THR A 11 8.05 -17.71 0.42
N ILE A 12 7.16 -16.88 -0.14
CA ILE A 12 5.87 -16.55 0.47
C ILE A 12 5.02 -17.81 0.65
N GLU A 13 5.01 -18.72 -0.33
CA GLU A 13 4.28 -19.98 -0.24
C GLU A 13 4.73 -20.81 0.97
N SER A 14 6.05 -20.92 1.20
CA SER A 14 6.59 -21.67 2.34
C SER A 14 6.23 -21.01 3.69
N ALA A 15 6.16 -19.68 3.72
CA ALA A 15 5.73 -18.95 4.90
C ALA A 15 4.22 -19.13 5.17
N ILE A 16 3.39 -19.11 4.12
CA ILE A 16 1.95 -19.39 4.21
C ILE A 16 1.70 -20.80 4.79
N ASP A 17 2.46 -21.80 4.32
CA ASP A 17 2.31 -23.17 4.80
C ASP A 17 2.71 -23.32 6.27
N ASP A 18 3.79 -22.68 6.70
CA ASP A 18 4.18 -22.68 8.13
C ASP A 18 3.17 -21.91 8.99
N PHE A 19 2.68 -20.77 8.50
CA PHE A 19 1.65 -19.97 9.19
C PHE A 19 0.34 -20.74 9.37
N ARG A 20 -0.09 -21.49 8.35
CA ARG A 20 -1.28 -22.38 8.40
C ARG A 20 -1.14 -23.45 9.48
N GLN A 21 0.08 -23.92 9.72
CA GLN A 21 0.38 -24.91 10.77
C GLN A 21 0.47 -24.29 12.18
N GLY A 22 0.32 -22.97 12.32
CA GLY A 22 0.46 -22.25 13.58
C GLY A 22 1.91 -22.01 13.99
N LYS A 23 2.84 -22.02 13.05
CA LYS A 23 4.23 -21.64 13.31
C LYS A 23 4.43 -20.14 13.13
N PHE A 24 5.45 -19.61 13.79
CA PHE A 24 5.91 -18.26 13.57
C PHE A 24 6.55 -18.09 12.20
N ILE A 25 6.43 -16.89 11.66
CA ILE A 25 7.23 -16.36 10.57
C ILE A 25 7.86 -15.03 11.00
N ILE A 26 8.97 -14.64 10.38
CA ILE A 26 9.55 -13.30 10.51
C ILE A 26 9.25 -12.56 9.22
N VAL A 27 8.65 -11.38 9.33
CA VAL A 27 8.34 -10.50 8.21
C VAL A 27 9.14 -9.22 8.35
N VAL A 28 9.83 -8.82 7.28
CA VAL A 28 10.59 -7.56 7.23
C VAL A 28 9.94 -6.57 6.27
N ASP A 29 10.00 -5.31 6.60
CA ASP A 29 9.57 -4.22 5.73
C ASP A 29 10.77 -3.60 4.97
N ASP A 30 10.50 -2.53 4.24
CA ASP A 30 11.50 -1.83 3.43
C ASP A 30 12.44 -1.00 4.31
N GLU A 31 13.72 -0.88 3.86
CA GLU A 31 14.74 -0.07 4.54
C GLU A 31 14.36 1.42 4.64
N ASP A 32 13.59 1.90 3.67
CA ASP A 32 13.11 3.30 3.61
C ASP A 32 11.85 3.54 4.47
N ARG A 33 11.30 2.49 5.14
CA ARG A 33 10.12 2.61 6.01
C ARG A 33 10.50 2.51 7.50
N GLU A 34 10.31 1.37 8.16
CA GLU A 34 10.72 1.11 9.55
C GLU A 34 12.08 0.43 9.59
N ASN A 35 12.37 -0.36 8.53
CA ASN A 35 13.55 -1.21 8.44
C ASN A 35 13.63 -2.18 9.61
N GLU A 36 12.51 -2.82 9.96
CA GLU A 36 12.36 -3.70 11.13
C GLU A 36 11.90 -5.08 10.70
N GLY A 37 11.86 -6.01 11.64
CA GLY A 37 11.31 -7.34 11.45
C GLY A 37 10.42 -7.73 12.61
N ASP A 38 9.22 -8.22 12.30
CA ASP A 38 8.25 -8.68 13.27
C ASP A 38 8.15 -10.20 13.30
N LEU A 39 8.05 -10.74 14.49
CA LEU A 39 7.66 -12.12 14.73
C LEU A 39 6.13 -12.21 14.70
N ILE A 40 5.58 -13.00 13.77
CA ILE A 40 4.15 -13.04 13.50
C ILE A 40 3.62 -14.49 13.58
N ILE A 41 2.43 -14.67 14.16
CA ILE A 41 1.71 -15.95 14.26
C ILE A 41 0.21 -15.74 14.12
N ALA A 42 -0.51 -16.74 13.59
CA ALA A 42 -1.97 -16.71 13.49
C ALA A 42 -2.64 -16.63 14.86
N ALA A 43 -3.57 -15.68 15.05
CA ALA A 43 -4.24 -15.45 16.33
C ALA A 43 -5.04 -16.67 16.81
N GLU A 44 -5.72 -17.40 15.92
CA GLU A 44 -6.49 -18.60 16.30
C GLU A 44 -5.62 -19.79 16.73
N LYS A 45 -4.33 -19.80 16.39
CA LYS A 45 -3.39 -20.89 16.69
C LYS A 45 -2.49 -20.59 17.89
N ILE A 46 -2.40 -19.33 18.33
CA ILE A 46 -1.46 -18.91 19.38
C ILE A 46 -1.69 -19.65 20.71
N THR A 47 -0.61 -20.09 21.31
CA THR A 47 -0.59 -20.77 22.62
C THR A 47 0.07 -19.88 23.68
N PRO A 48 -0.07 -20.21 24.98
CA PRO A 48 0.68 -19.53 26.04
C PRO A 48 2.21 -19.63 25.87
N ASP A 49 2.70 -20.78 25.37
CA ASP A 49 4.13 -20.96 25.09
C ASP A 49 4.63 -20.05 23.98
N ASP A 50 3.78 -19.80 22.96
CA ASP A 50 4.10 -18.86 21.88
C ASP A 50 4.18 -17.42 22.41
N VAL A 51 3.23 -16.98 23.23
CA VAL A 51 3.29 -15.65 23.87
C VAL A 51 4.56 -15.53 24.72
N ASN A 52 4.89 -16.56 25.50
CA ASN A 52 6.10 -16.57 26.30
C ASN A 52 7.38 -16.56 25.45
N PHE A 53 7.36 -17.22 24.28
CA PHE A 53 8.45 -17.18 23.31
C PHE A 53 8.63 -15.77 22.75
N MET A 54 7.54 -15.11 22.31
CA MET A 54 7.56 -13.72 21.82
C MET A 54 8.17 -12.77 22.86
N LEU A 55 7.67 -12.81 24.09
CA LEU A 55 8.14 -11.94 25.19
C LEU A 55 9.61 -12.13 25.51
N LYS A 56 10.15 -13.35 25.45
CA LYS A 56 11.54 -13.65 25.74
C LYS A 56 12.50 -13.32 24.62
N ASN A 57 12.05 -13.48 23.38
CA ASN A 57 12.94 -13.47 22.20
C ASN A 57 12.76 -12.24 21.30
N ALA A 58 11.53 -11.76 21.07
CA ALA A 58 11.29 -10.58 20.26
C ALA A 58 11.39 -9.29 21.08
N ARG A 59 10.73 -9.20 22.24
CA ARG A 59 10.88 -8.12 23.24
C ARG A 59 10.26 -6.78 22.87
N GLY A 60 9.56 -6.68 21.73
CA GLY A 60 8.80 -5.52 21.30
C GLY A 60 7.43 -5.41 21.98
N VAL A 61 6.49 -4.74 21.36
CA VAL A 61 5.12 -4.57 21.84
C VAL A 61 4.21 -5.67 21.28
N LEU A 62 3.58 -6.45 22.15
CA LEU A 62 2.64 -7.49 21.73
C LEU A 62 1.36 -6.83 21.20
N CYS A 63 1.13 -6.96 19.92
CA CYS A 63 -0.03 -6.43 19.21
C CYS A 63 -0.85 -7.54 18.57
N ALA A 64 -2.14 -7.25 18.33
CA ALA A 64 -3.07 -8.15 17.69
C ALA A 64 -3.73 -7.48 16.46
N PRO A 65 -3.12 -7.56 15.27
CA PRO A 65 -3.75 -7.14 14.03
C PRO A 65 -5.03 -7.89 13.74
N ILE A 66 -6.12 -7.17 13.49
CA ILE A 66 -7.43 -7.68 13.07
C ILE A 66 -8.01 -6.80 11.98
N THR A 67 -9.02 -7.27 11.27
CA THR A 67 -9.65 -6.48 10.20
C THR A 67 -10.44 -5.29 10.76
N ASN A 68 -10.62 -4.26 9.93
CA ASN A 68 -11.47 -3.12 10.24
C ASN A 68 -12.92 -3.55 10.57
N GLU A 69 -13.47 -4.51 9.82
CA GLU A 69 -14.78 -5.08 10.08
C GLU A 69 -14.83 -5.70 11.48
N ARG A 70 -13.82 -6.52 11.85
CA ARG A 70 -13.73 -7.14 13.16
C ARG A 70 -13.61 -6.14 14.30
N CYS A 71 -12.86 -5.06 14.10
CA CYS A 71 -12.80 -3.96 15.07
C CYS A 71 -14.19 -3.36 15.33
N LYS A 72 -14.98 -3.13 14.27
CA LYS A 72 -16.35 -2.62 14.39
C LYS A 72 -17.29 -3.58 15.08
N GLU A 73 -17.24 -4.88 14.72
CA GLU A 73 -18.04 -5.93 15.37
C GLU A 73 -17.78 -6.02 16.87
N LEU A 74 -16.52 -5.85 17.28
CA LEU A 74 -16.11 -5.93 18.68
C LEU A 74 -16.19 -4.58 19.42
N ASP A 75 -16.68 -3.50 18.77
CA ASP A 75 -16.75 -2.14 19.32
C ASP A 75 -15.40 -1.69 19.88
N LEU A 76 -14.36 -1.75 19.04
CA LEU A 76 -12.99 -1.33 19.37
C LEU A 76 -12.68 0.00 18.66
N PRO A 77 -12.95 1.16 19.25
CA PRO A 77 -12.63 2.45 18.66
C PRO A 77 -11.10 2.67 18.59
N HIS A 78 -10.67 3.60 17.77
CA HIS A 78 -9.28 4.08 17.77
C HIS A 78 -8.89 4.58 19.15
N GLN A 79 -7.62 4.36 19.53
CA GLN A 79 -7.10 4.77 20.84
C GLN A 79 -7.12 6.29 21.01
N VAL A 80 -7.03 7.04 19.92
CA VAL A 80 -7.06 8.51 19.90
C VAL A 80 -7.96 8.98 18.75
N GLU A 81 -8.58 10.15 18.92
CA GLU A 81 -9.39 10.78 17.85
C GLU A 81 -8.50 11.29 16.71
N GLU A 82 -7.35 11.88 17.04
CA GLU A 82 -6.36 12.37 16.09
C GLU A 82 -5.05 11.60 16.25
N ASN A 83 -4.67 10.84 15.22
CA ASN A 83 -3.43 10.07 15.22
C ASN A 83 -2.27 10.93 14.70
N THR A 84 -1.39 11.35 15.59
CA THR A 84 -0.20 12.15 15.30
C THR A 84 1.09 11.33 15.21
N SER A 85 1.01 9.99 15.23
CA SER A 85 2.20 9.14 15.11
C SER A 85 2.82 9.24 13.70
N VAL A 86 4.14 9.17 13.62
CA VAL A 86 4.90 9.37 12.36
C VAL A 86 4.41 8.47 11.22
N LEU A 87 4.11 7.20 11.53
CA LEU A 87 3.67 6.20 10.55
C LEU A 87 2.17 5.91 10.60
N GLY A 88 1.42 6.65 11.44
CA GLY A 88 -0.02 6.51 11.56
C GLY A 88 -0.46 5.13 12.05
N THR A 89 0.32 4.47 12.94
CA THR A 89 0.02 3.13 13.46
C THR A 89 -1.37 3.11 14.11
N PRO A 90 -2.29 2.27 13.62
CA PRO A 90 -3.71 2.38 13.93
C PRO A 90 -4.10 1.57 15.18
N PHE A 91 -3.61 1.98 16.33
CA PHE A 91 -4.00 1.38 17.62
C PHE A 91 -5.48 1.59 17.93
N THR A 92 -6.12 0.54 18.48
CA THR A 92 -7.41 0.65 19.13
C THR A 92 -7.23 0.78 20.65
N VAL A 93 -8.35 0.92 21.38
CA VAL A 93 -8.34 0.73 22.82
C VAL A 93 -7.81 -0.65 23.17
N THR A 94 -7.02 -0.77 24.25
CA THR A 94 -6.47 -2.03 24.70
C THR A 94 -7.57 -2.90 25.36
N VAL A 95 -7.41 -4.22 25.28
CA VAL A 95 -8.44 -5.15 25.78
C VAL A 95 -7.82 -6.33 26.51
N ASP A 96 -8.66 -6.94 27.39
CA ASP A 96 -8.45 -8.28 27.97
C ASP A 96 -9.73 -9.09 27.87
N LYS A 97 -9.62 -10.38 27.61
CA LYS A 97 -10.75 -11.31 27.72
C LYS A 97 -11.18 -11.42 29.18
N LEU A 98 -12.48 -11.29 29.44
CA LEU A 98 -13.03 -11.29 30.80
C LEU A 98 -13.18 -12.71 31.36
N GLU A 99 -13.86 -13.61 30.63
CA GLU A 99 -14.15 -14.95 31.11
C GLU A 99 -12.94 -15.88 30.96
N GLY A 100 -12.57 -16.57 32.02
CA GLY A 100 -11.47 -17.54 32.04
C GLY A 100 -10.07 -16.93 32.07
N CYS A 101 -9.97 -15.63 32.31
CA CYS A 101 -8.68 -14.92 32.51
C CYS A 101 -8.58 -14.42 33.96
N THR A 102 -7.33 -14.11 34.38
CA THR A 102 -7.04 -13.58 35.71
C THR A 102 -6.86 -12.05 35.66
N THR A 103 -5.60 -11.59 35.59
CA THR A 103 -5.28 -10.14 35.55
C THR A 103 -5.00 -9.63 34.12
N GLY A 104 -5.05 -10.50 33.13
CA GLY A 104 -4.79 -10.15 31.71
C GLY A 104 -3.30 -10.18 31.30
N VAL A 105 -2.37 -10.23 32.25
CA VAL A 105 -0.91 -10.05 31.98
C VAL A 105 -0.19 -11.36 31.66
N SER A 106 -0.65 -12.49 32.23
CA SER A 106 0.03 -13.78 32.04
C SER A 106 0.06 -14.20 30.56
N ALA A 107 1.02 -15.06 30.18
CA ALA A 107 1.05 -15.61 28.83
C ALA A 107 -0.25 -16.36 28.47
N GLU A 108 -0.87 -17.02 29.45
CA GLU A 108 -2.17 -17.69 29.32
C GLU A 108 -3.28 -16.69 29.00
N ASP A 109 -3.41 -15.61 29.79
CA ASP A 109 -4.45 -14.61 29.63
C ASP A 109 -4.30 -13.86 28.28
N ARG A 110 -3.05 -13.51 27.90
CA ARG A 110 -2.77 -12.85 26.63
C ARG A 110 -3.08 -13.73 25.43
N ALA A 111 -2.67 -15.00 25.47
CA ALA A 111 -3.02 -15.96 24.43
C ALA A 111 -4.54 -16.15 24.31
N ALA A 112 -5.23 -16.24 25.44
CA ALA A 112 -6.70 -16.36 25.47
C ALA A 112 -7.38 -15.11 24.88
N THR A 113 -6.87 -13.91 25.18
CA THR A 113 -7.38 -12.64 24.64
C THR A 113 -7.17 -12.56 23.14
N ILE A 114 -5.97 -12.91 22.64
CA ILE A 114 -5.66 -12.89 21.20
C ILE A 114 -6.52 -13.89 20.44
N ARG A 115 -6.69 -15.12 20.95
CA ARG A 115 -7.60 -16.10 20.33
C ARG A 115 -9.05 -15.59 20.30
N ALA A 116 -9.51 -14.95 21.37
CA ALA A 116 -10.87 -14.39 21.42
C ALA A 116 -11.09 -13.25 20.41
N LEU A 117 -10.08 -12.44 20.10
CA LEU A 117 -10.16 -11.42 19.04
C LEU A 117 -10.41 -12.03 17.67
N ALA A 118 -9.83 -13.21 17.40
CA ALA A 118 -10.02 -13.96 16.16
C ALA A 118 -11.33 -14.78 16.12
N ASP A 119 -11.89 -15.14 17.29
CA ASP A 119 -13.06 -16.03 17.37
C ASP A 119 -14.36 -15.32 16.92
N PRO A 120 -15.01 -15.75 15.84
CA PRO A 120 -16.27 -15.16 15.37
C PRO A 120 -17.39 -15.15 16.41
N ALA A 121 -17.35 -16.04 17.40
CA ALA A 121 -18.36 -16.11 18.48
C ALA A 121 -18.17 -15.00 19.53
N SER A 122 -17.01 -14.35 19.59
CA SER A 122 -16.75 -13.27 20.53
C SER A 122 -17.54 -12.00 20.17
N THR A 123 -18.06 -11.35 21.20
CA THR A 123 -18.85 -10.12 21.13
C THR A 123 -18.15 -8.98 21.90
N PRO A 124 -18.62 -7.73 21.82
CA PRO A 124 -18.07 -6.63 22.63
C PRO A 124 -18.05 -6.94 24.14
N ALA A 125 -19.02 -7.72 24.65
CA ALA A 125 -19.08 -8.10 26.05
C ALA A 125 -18.02 -9.15 26.46
N THR A 126 -17.35 -9.78 25.50
CA THR A 126 -16.26 -10.73 25.79
C THR A 126 -15.03 -10.02 26.40
N PHE A 127 -14.90 -8.72 26.16
CA PHE A 127 -13.67 -7.96 26.47
C PHE A 127 -13.89 -6.86 27.51
N GLY A 128 -12.97 -6.78 28.48
CA GLY A 128 -12.76 -5.61 29.33
C GLY A 128 -11.89 -4.56 28.62
N ARG A 129 -12.13 -3.28 28.90
CA ARG A 129 -11.42 -2.12 28.37
C ARG A 129 -11.13 -1.14 29.52
N PRO A 130 -9.87 -0.65 29.68
CA PRO A 130 -8.64 -1.06 28.98
C PRO A 130 -8.17 -2.44 29.41
N GLY A 131 -7.20 -3.01 28.66
CA GLY A 131 -6.54 -4.28 28.93
C GLY A 131 -5.06 -4.26 28.59
N HIS A 132 -4.46 -5.43 28.34
CA HIS A 132 -3.02 -5.60 28.12
C HIS A 132 -2.67 -6.07 26.70
N ILE A 133 -3.64 -6.36 25.84
CA ILE A 133 -3.44 -6.62 24.42
C ILE A 133 -3.79 -5.37 23.64
N ASN A 134 -2.98 -5.07 22.62
CA ASN A 134 -3.08 -3.92 21.73
C ASN A 134 -3.64 -4.36 20.37
N PRO A 135 -4.97 -4.31 20.13
CA PRO A 135 -5.48 -4.57 18.80
C PRO A 135 -5.08 -3.46 17.82
N LEU A 136 -4.83 -3.84 16.56
CA LEU A 136 -4.48 -2.93 15.48
C LEU A 136 -5.48 -3.07 14.33
N TYR A 137 -5.91 -1.94 13.77
CA TYR A 137 -6.69 -1.90 12.54
C TYR A 137 -5.84 -2.25 11.33
N ALA A 138 -6.12 -3.36 10.65
CA ALA A 138 -5.56 -3.60 9.33
C ALA A 138 -6.39 -2.90 8.25
N GLN A 139 -5.75 -2.34 7.26
CA GLN A 139 -6.43 -1.78 6.09
C GLN A 139 -7.14 -2.88 5.31
N ASP A 140 -8.31 -2.56 4.71
CA ASP A 140 -9.20 -3.56 4.11
C ASP A 140 -8.54 -4.35 2.97
N ARG A 141 -7.64 -3.71 2.20
CA ARG A 141 -6.89 -4.35 1.11
C ARG A 141 -5.50 -4.87 1.53
N GLY A 142 -5.22 -4.90 2.84
CA GLY A 142 -3.98 -5.41 3.39
C GLY A 142 -2.74 -4.67 2.89
N VAL A 143 -1.63 -5.41 2.66
CA VAL A 143 -0.34 -4.84 2.22
C VAL A 143 -0.41 -4.07 0.90
N ILE A 144 -1.41 -4.33 0.08
CA ILE A 144 -1.62 -3.59 -1.19
C ILE A 144 -2.08 -2.15 -0.93
N GLN A 145 -2.71 -1.88 0.21
CA GLN A 145 -3.14 -0.54 0.59
C GLN A 145 -2.13 0.16 1.50
N ARG A 146 -1.55 -0.56 2.45
CA ARG A 146 -0.52 -0.07 3.38
C ARG A 146 0.55 -1.14 3.59
N CYS A 147 1.78 -0.85 3.19
CA CYS A 147 2.92 -1.79 3.22
C CYS A 147 3.47 -1.96 4.65
N GLY A 148 2.63 -2.30 5.64
CA GLY A 148 2.98 -2.43 7.06
C GLY A 148 2.83 -3.85 7.59
N HIS A 149 3.52 -4.14 8.70
CA HIS A 149 3.47 -5.43 9.39
C HIS A 149 2.05 -5.80 9.85
N THR A 150 1.24 -4.80 10.26
CA THR A 150 -0.18 -4.97 10.62
C THR A 150 -0.97 -5.62 9.49
N GLU A 151 -0.83 -5.08 8.27
CA GLU A 151 -1.50 -5.58 7.07
C GLU A 151 -0.93 -6.93 6.66
N ALA A 152 0.40 -7.10 6.70
CA ALA A 152 1.06 -8.36 6.36
C ALA A 152 0.56 -9.51 7.26
N ALA A 153 0.41 -9.28 8.55
CA ALA A 153 -0.06 -10.26 9.50
C ALA A 153 -1.47 -10.78 9.18
N VAL A 154 -2.40 -9.87 8.86
CA VAL A 154 -3.78 -10.22 8.47
C VAL A 154 -3.80 -10.91 7.11
N ASP A 155 -2.96 -10.48 6.16
CA ASP A 155 -2.87 -11.09 4.83
C ASP A 155 -2.34 -12.52 4.89
N PHE A 156 -1.30 -12.79 5.68
CA PHE A 156 -0.83 -14.17 5.89
C PHE A 156 -1.92 -15.06 6.49
N ALA A 157 -2.73 -14.54 7.43
CA ALA A 157 -3.85 -15.29 7.98
C ALA A 157 -4.91 -15.62 6.90
N ARG A 158 -5.28 -14.65 6.06
CA ARG A 158 -6.20 -14.85 4.91
C ARG A 158 -5.65 -15.87 3.91
N LEU A 159 -4.39 -15.72 3.50
CA LEU A 159 -3.74 -16.61 2.53
C LEU A 159 -3.57 -18.03 3.07
N ALA A 160 -3.38 -18.17 4.38
CA ALA A 160 -3.35 -19.46 5.05
C ALA A 160 -4.74 -20.13 5.21
N GLY A 161 -5.84 -19.41 4.90
CA GLY A 161 -7.22 -19.89 5.08
C GLY A 161 -7.67 -19.91 6.55
N LEU A 162 -7.08 -19.07 7.39
CA LEU A 162 -7.37 -18.89 8.81
C LEU A 162 -8.21 -17.64 9.06
N GLN A 163 -8.69 -17.45 10.29
CA GLN A 163 -9.35 -16.20 10.67
C GLN A 163 -8.39 -15.03 10.44
N PRO A 164 -8.85 -13.90 9.84
CA PRO A 164 -8.00 -12.79 9.43
C PRO A 164 -7.57 -11.93 10.63
N ALA A 165 -6.81 -12.57 11.52
CA ALA A 165 -6.27 -12.02 12.75
C ALA A 165 -4.92 -12.70 13.07
N ALA A 166 -4.01 -11.95 13.67
CA ALA A 166 -2.69 -12.45 14.04
C ALA A 166 -2.21 -11.85 15.37
N ALA A 167 -1.11 -12.38 15.90
CA ALA A 167 -0.28 -11.69 16.87
C ALA A 167 1.03 -11.30 16.20
N LEU A 168 1.54 -10.12 16.51
CA LEU A 168 2.85 -9.66 16.08
C LEU A 168 3.61 -9.00 17.24
N MET A 169 4.94 -9.02 17.12
CA MET A 169 5.84 -8.33 18.04
C MET A 169 7.15 -8.02 17.30
N GLU A 170 7.60 -6.78 17.39
CA GLU A 170 8.87 -6.31 16.81
C GLU A 170 10.07 -7.04 17.47
N ILE A 171 11.10 -7.36 16.67
CA ILE A 171 12.29 -8.06 17.14
C ILE A 171 13.39 -7.05 17.46
N MET A 172 13.82 -7.04 18.71
CA MET A 172 14.90 -6.21 19.21
C MET A 172 16.20 -7.01 19.33
N SER A 173 17.31 -6.36 19.05
CA SER A 173 18.67 -6.85 19.32
C SER A 173 18.95 -6.92 20.83
N ASP A 174 20.00 -7.66 21.22
CA ASP A 174 20.34 -7.83 22.64
C ASP A 174 20.74 -6.53 23.35
N ASP A 175 21.20 -5.53 22.61
CA ASP A 175 21.53 -4.19 23.12
C ASP A 175 20.33 -3.24 23.25
N GLY A 176 19.12 -3.71 22.88
CA GLY A 176 17.89 -2.93 22.94
C GLY A 176 17.60 -2.08 21.68
N THR A 177 18.43 -2.13 20.66
CA THR A 177 18.13 -1.55 19.34
C THR A 177 17.24 -2.50 18.53
N MET A 178 16.69 -2.00 17.40
CA MET A 178 15.88 -2.86 16.52
C MET A 178 16.78 -3.77 15.69
N ALA A 179 16.46 -5.07 15.66
CA ALA A 179 17.16 -6.03 14.83
C ALA A 179 16.94 -5.72 13.33
N ARG A 180 18.03 -5.78 12.54
CA ARG A 180 17.99 -5.50 11.08
C ARG A 180 18.18 -6.80 10.29
N LEU A 181 17.91 -6.75 8.99
CA LEU A 181 17.87 -7.93 8.11
C LEU A 181 19.03 -8.93 8.30
N PRO A 182 20.33 -8.53 8.44
CA PRO A 182 21.41 -9.49 8.67
C PRO A 182 21.32 -10.26 10.00
N GLU A 183 20.80 -9.63 11.04
CA GLU A 183 20.59 -10.24 12.35
C GLU A 183 19.31 -11.09 12.32
N LEU A 184 18.23 -10.58 11.73
CA LEU A 184 16.96 -11.28 11.59
C LEU A 184 17.12 -12.61 10.83
N ARG A 185 18.00 -12.67 9.79
CA ARG A 185 18.31 -13.94 9.12
C ARG A 185 18.94 -14.96 10.07
N LYS A 186 19.92 -14.52 10.91
CA LYS A 186 20.54 -15.40 11.89
C LYS A 186 19.55 -15.90 12.95
N LEU A 187 18.64 -15.02 13.38
CA LEU A 187 17.58 -15.39 14.32
C LEU A 187 16.58 -16.36 13.69
N ALA A 188 16.18 -16.13 12.44
CA ALA A 188 15.31 -17.04 11.71
C ALA A 188 15.95 -18.42 11.56
N ASP A 189 17.23 -18.50 11.20
CA ASP A 189 17.98 -19.77 11.10
C ASP A 189 18.07 -20.47 12.46
N LYS A 190 18.38 -19.70 13.54
CA LYS A 190 18.45 -20.22 14.91
C LYS A 190 17.14 -20.78 15.41
N TRP A 191 16.02 -20.14 15.06
CA TRP A 191 14.69 -20.55 15.50
C TRP A 191 13.99 -21.51 14.53
N GLY A 192 14.58 -21.75 13.36
CA GLY A 192 13.99 -22.59 12.31
C GLY A 192 12.75 -21.97 11.66
N LEU A 193 12.70 -20.64 11.57
CA LEU A 193 11.58 -19.88 11.05
C LEU A 193 11.82 -19.38 9.62
N LYS A 194 10.74 -19.14 8.89
CA LYS A 194 10.78 -18.45 7.59
C LYS A 194 10.97 -16.94 7.79
N LEU A 195 11.83 -16.35 6.94
CA LEU A 195 12.06 -14.91 6.86
C LEU A 195 11.65 -14.43 5.48
N VAL A 196 10.64 -13.58 5.42
CA VAL A 196 10.05 -13.04 4.18
C VAL A 196 9.91 -11.54 4.23
N SER A 197 9.74 -10.88 3.07
CA SER A 197 9.53 -9.44 3.00
C SER A 197 8.09 -9.07 2.67
N ILE A 198 7.65 -7.90 3.15
CA ILE A 198 6.36 -7.30 2.74
C ILE A 198 6.34 -7.07 1.23
N ARG A 199 7.46 -6.66 0.63
CA ARG A 199 7.59 -6.48 -0.81
C ARG A 199 7.29 -7.77 -1.60
N ASP A 200 7.84 -8.91 -1.15
CA ASP A 200 7.57 -10.19 -1.81
C ASP A 200 6.12 -10.64 -1.60
N LEU A 201 5.53 -10.35 -0.42
CA LEU A 201 4.12 -10.61 -0.16
C LEU A 201 3.22 -9.77 -1.09
N ILE A 202 3.53 -8.50 -1.32
CA ILE A 202 2.81 -7.65 -2.28
C ILE A 202 2.90 -8.26 -3.68
N ALA A 203 4.12 -8.60 -4.14
CA ALA A 203 4.31 -9.22 -5.45
C ALA A 203 3.53 -10.54 -5.58
N TYR A 204 3.55 -11.38 -4.56
CA TYR A 204 2.78 -12.62 -4.49
C TYR A 204 1.28 -12.38 -4.63
N ARG A 205 0.72 -11.45 -3.87
CA ARG A 205 -0.70 -11.09 -3.92
C ARG A 205 -1.09 -10.51 -5.27
N MET A 206 -0.25 -9.65 -5.84
CA MET A 206 -0.46 -9.07 -7.17
C MET A 206 -0.51 -10.12 -8.28
N LEU A 207 0.29 -11.17 -8.18
CA LEU A 207 0.31 -12.27 -9.16
C LEU A 207 -0.88 -13.23 -9.01
N ASN A 208 -1.34 -13.45 -7.77
CA ASN A 208 -2.35 -14.45 -7.45
C ASN A 208 -3.76 -13.87 -7.25
N GLU A 209 -3.88 -12.57 -6.96
CA GLU A 209 -5.16 -11.90 -6.72
C GLU A 209 -5.37 -10.80 -7.77
N SER A 210 -6.23 -11.04 -8.76
CA SER A 210 -6.63 -9.97 -9.67
C SER A 210 -7.62 -9.03 -8.96
N MET A 211 -7.19 -7.81 -8.67
CA MET A 211 -8.04 -6.76 -8.08
C MET A 211 -8.89 -6.04 -9.12
N VAL A 212 -8.63 -6.28 -10.38
CA VAL A 212 -9.37 -5.68 -11.49
C VAL A 212 -9.99 -6.77 -12.38
N GLU A 213 -11.15 -6.46 -12.92
CA GLU A 213 -11.81 -7.24 -13.95
C GLU A 213 -11.54 -6.54 -15.29
N LYS A 214 -10.96 -7.28 -16.24
CA LYS A 214 -10.70 -6.80 -17.61
C LYS A 214 -11.95 -6.93 -18.44
N GLY A 215 -12.39 -5.83 -19.07
CA GLY A 215 -13.49 -5.81 -20.02
C GLY A 215 -13.08 -6.11 -21.47
N GLU A 216 -14.01 -5.88 -22.38
CA GLU A 216 -13.80 -6.10 -23.81
C GLU A 216 -12.84 -5.08 -24.41
N GLU A 217 -12.04 -5.52 -25.36
CA GLU A 217 -11.12 -4.68 -26.11
C GLU A 217 -11.81 -4.15 -27.38
N VAL A 218 -11.69 -2.85 -27.63
CA VAL A 218 -12.25 -2.21 -28.82
C VAL A 218 -11.22 -1.34 -29.52
N ASP A 219 -11.40 -1.19 -30.83
CA ASP A 219 -10.65 -0.23 -31.64
C ASP A 219 -11.03 1.20 -31.29
N MET A 220 -10.02 2.08 -31.08
CA MET A 220 -10.21 3.46 -30.64
C MET A 220 -9.38 4.45 -31.45
N PRO A 221 -9.87 4.92 -32.59
CA PRO A 221 -9.23 6.04 -33.29
C PRO A 221 -9.45 7.35 -32.53
N THR A 222 -8.38 8.10 -32.30
CA THR A 222 -8.38 9.39 -31.59
C THR A 222 -7.67 10.47 -32.37
N ALA A 223 -7.85 11.74 -31.98
CA ALA A 223 -7.11 12.86 -32.55
C ALA A 223 -5.58 12.80 -32.27
N TYR A 224 -5.14 11.92 -31.37
CA TYR A 224 -3.76 11.83 -30.91
C TYR A 224 -3.07 10.52 -31.30
N GLY A 225 -3.78 9.64 -31.99
CA GLY A 225 -3.30 8.36 -32.45
C GLY A 225 -4.39 7.29 -32.50
N HIS A 226 -4.03 6.11 -32.97
CA HIS A 226 -4.90 4.96 -33.09
C HIS A 226 -4.50 3.91 -32.06
N PHE A 227 -5.41 3.58 -31.15
CA PHE A 227 -5.20 2.71 -30.00
C PHE A 227 -6.25 1.61 -29.93
N HIS A 228 -6.03 0.62 -29.09
CA HIS A 228 -7.06 -0.26 -28.57
C HIS A 228 -7.41 0.18 -27.14
N LEU A 229 -8.69 0.25 -26.84
CA LEU A 229 -9.21 0.61 -25.52
C LEU A 229 -9.70 -0.63 -24.79
N ILE A 230 -9.25 -0.78 -23.54
CA ILE A 230 -9.68 -1.85 -22.64
C ILE A 230 -10.17 -1.20 -21.34
N PRO A 231 -11.44 -1.36 -20.94
CA PRO A 231 -11.90 -0.94 -19.62
C PRO A 231 -11.49 -1.96 -18.56
N PHE A 232 -11.25 -1.48 -17.35
CA PHE A 232 -10.98 -2.29 -16.17
C PHE A 232 -11.87 -1.85 -15.03
N LYS A 233 -12.55 -2.80 -14.38
CA LYS A 233 -13.38 -2.55 -13.22
C LYS A 233 -12.65 -2.98 -11.97
N GLN A 234 -12.50 -2.07 -11.00
CA GLN A 234 -11.93 -2.37 -9.69
C GLN A 234 -12.97 -3.09 -8.83
N LYS A 235 -12.60 -4.23 -8.24
CA LYS A 235 -13.55 -5.16 -7.61
C LYS A 235 -14.08 -4.68 -6.25
N ASP A 236 -13.31 -3.87 -5.53
CA ASP A 236 -13.63 -3.43 -4.15
C ASP A 236 -14.56 -2.21 -4.10
N ASN A 237 -14.51 -1.32 -5.10
CA ASN A 237 -15.26 -0.07 -5.12
C ASN A 237 -16.04 0.18 -6.42
N ASN A 238 -15.98 -0.76 -7.36
CA ASN A 238 -16.62 -0.69 -8.69
C ASN A 238 -16.17 0.49 -9.56
N LEU A 239 -15.06 1.17 -9.25
CA LEU A 239 -14.51 2.20 -10.12
C LEU A 239 -14.03 1.59 -11.43
N GLU A 240 -14.29 2.32 -12.52
CA GLU A 240 -13.89 1.92 -13.87
C GLU A 240 -12.65 2.73 -14.29
N HIS A 241 -11.66 2.04 -14.80
CA HIS A 241 -10.41 2.58 -15.33
C HIS A 241 -10.26 2.20 -16.79
N ILE A 242 -9.37 2.86 -17.52
CA ILE A 242 -9.18 2.63 -18.94
C ILE A 242 -7.71 2.40 -19.24
N ALA A 243 -7.40 1.40 -20.07
CA ALA A 243 -6.10 1.32 -20.73
C ALA A 243 -6.28 1.62 -22.23
N LEU A 244 -5.44 2.51 -22.75
CA LEU A 244 -5.23 2.68 -24.21
C LEU A 244 -3.91 2.02 -24.56
N ILE A 245 -3.93 1.04 -25.43
CA ILE A 245 -2.75 0.27 -25.82
C ILE A 245 -2.46 0.41 -27.31
N LYS A 246 -1.17 0.31 -27.66
CA LYS A 246 -0.69 0.29 -29.05
C LYS A 246 0.42 -0.73 -29.19
N GLY A 247 0.33 -1.55 -30.23
CA GLY A 247 1.31 -2.60 -30.53
C GLY A 247 1.34 -3.74 -29.53
N ASP A 248 2.29 -4.64 -29.65
CA ASP A 248 2.50 -5.73 -28.71
C ASP A 248 3.23 -5.23 -27.45
N ILE A 249 2.58 -5.30 -26.30
CA ILE A 249 3.09 -4.81 -25.01
C ILE A 249 3.39 -5.93 -24.00
N ALA A 250 3.17 -7.20 -24.37
CA ALA A 250 3.32 -8.35 -23.47
C ALA A 250 4.54 -9.23 -23.76
N ASP A 251 5.43 -8.80 -24.67
CA ASP A 251 6.60 -9.56 -25.15
C ASP A 251 7.79 -9.61 -24.15
N GLY A 252 7.64 -8.98 -22.97
CA GLY A 252 8.65 -8.94 -21.91
C GLY A 252 9.72 -7.85 -22.06
N ASN A 253 9.73 -7.11 -23.17
CA ASN A 253 10.60 -5.95 -23.36
C ASN A 253 10.04 -4.69 -22.69
N PRO A 254 10.87 -3.69 -22.34
CA PRO A 254 10.39 -2.44 -21.76
C PRO A 254 9.36 -1.72 -22.64
N VAL A 255 8.22 -1.35 -22.06
CA VAL A 255 7.09 -0.69 -22.72
C VAL A 255 7.03 0.79 -22.33
N LEU A 256 6.77 1.69 -23.26
CA LEU A 256 6.51 3.10 -22.95
C LEU A 256 5.14 3.24 -22.28
N VAL A 257 5.12 3.69 -21.02
CA VAL A 257 3.88 3.70 -20.20
C VAL A 257 3.63 5.07 -19.59
N ARG A 258 2.39 5.53 -19.68
CA ARG A 258 1.84 6.62 -18.86
C ARG A 258 0.77 6.08 -17.93
N VAL A 259 0.96 6.20 -16.62
CA VAL A 259 -0.11 6.05 -15.63
C VAL A 259 -0.67 7.44 -15.33
N HIS A 260 -1.90 7.71 -15.75
CA HIS A 260 -2.55 9.03 -15.66
C HIS A 260 -3.73 8.96 -14.71
N SER A 261 -3.74 9.80 -13.66
CA SER A 261 -4.92 9.95 -12.80
C SER A 261 -5.85 11.00 -13.41
N SER A 262 -7.14 10.69 -13.47
CA SER A 262 -8.16 11.55 -14.06
C SER A 262 -8.14 12.98 -13.52
N CYS A 263 -8.40 13.91 -14.39
CA CYS A 263 -8.53 15.33 -14.09
C CYS A 263 -9.61 15.91 -14.99
N ALA A 264 -10.88 15.81 -14.59
CA ALA A 264 -12.01 16.24 -15.43
C ALA A 264 -11.86 17.67 -15.94
N THR A 265 -11.35 18.59 -15.10
CA THR A 265 -11.13 19.98 -15.51
C THR A 265 -10.04 20.12 -16.57
N GLY A 266 -8.94 19.38 -16.47
CA GLY A 266 -7.85 19.44 -17.46
C GLY A 266 -8.09 18.56 -18.68
N ASP A 267 -8.49 17.31 -18.47
CA ASP A 267 -8.56 16.31 -19.53
C ASP A 267 -9.79 16.52 -20.45
N ILE A 268 -10.94 16.97 -19.89
CA ILE A 268 -12.18 17.15 -20.63
C ILE A 268 -12.39 18.63 -21.04
N PHE A 269 -12.21 19.55 -20.08
CA PHE A 269 -12.53 20.96 -20.30
C PHE A 269 -11.32 21.82 -20.68
N GLY A 270 -10.12 21.25 -20.77
CA GLY A 270 -8.92 21.98 -21.16
C GLY A 270 -8.55 23.11 -20.19
N SER A 271 -8.77 22.91 -18.89
CA SER A 271 -8.42 23.91 -17.86
C SER A 271 -6.94 24.26 -17.92
N MET A 272 -6.64 25.53 -17.98
CA MET A 272 -5.26 26.07 -17.95
C MET A 272 -4.67 26.14 -16.53
N ARG A 273 -5.39 25.76 -15.48
CA ARG A 273 -4.92 25.74 -14.07
C ARG A 273 -3.95 24.59 -13.79
N CYS A 274 -3.89 23.59 -14.65
CA CYS A 274 -3.00 22.43 -14.53
C CYS A 274 -2.49 22.03 -15.93
N GLU A 275 -1.54 21.10 -15.96
CA GLU A 275 -0.98 20.54 -17.18
C GLU A 275 -1.53 19.16 -17.55
N CYS A 276 -2.58 18.65 -16.86
CA CYS A 276 -3.02 17.27 -16.95
C CYS A 276 -3.43 16.86 -18.37
N GLY A 277 -4.33 17.62 -19.00
CA GLY A 277 -4.80 17.32 -20.37
C GLY A 277 -3.68 17.37 -21.39
N GLU A 278 -2.79 18.38 -21.31
CA GLU A 278 -1.64 18.48 -22.20
C GLU A 278 -0.67 17.30 -22.04
N GLN A 279 -0.40 16.85 -20.80
CA GLN A 279 0.40 15.66 -20.51
C GLN A 279 -0.23 14.38 -21.05
N LEU A 280 -1.56 14.22 -20.92
CA LEU A 280 -2.29 13.09 -21.49
C LEU A 280 -2.12 13.03 -23.01
N HIS A 281 -2.39 14.13 -23.68
CA HIS A 281 -2.29 14.24 -25.14
C HIS A 281 -0.85 14.06 -25.64
N LEU A 282 0.14 14.58 -24.90
CA LEU A 282 1.56 14.41 -25.22
C LEU A 282 1.96 12.93 -25.09
N ALA A 283 1.56 12.25 -24.01
CA ALA A 283 1.83 10.84 -23.81
C ALA A 283 1.24 9.98 -24.94
N MET A 284 -0.01 10.23 -25.33
CA MET A 284 -0.65 9.54 -26.47
C MET A 284 0.12 9.73 -27.77
N LYS A 285 0.54 10.96 -28.08
CA LYS A 285 1.33 11.26 -29.29
C LYS A 285 2.71 10.58 -29.26
N MET A 286 3.37 10.50 -28.09
CA MET A 286 4.64 9.81 -27.95
C MET A 286 4.50 8.30 -28.20
N ILE A 287 3.46 7.67 -27.64
CA ILE A 287 3.16 6.25 -27.88
C ILE A 287 2.80 6.00 -29.35
N GLU A 288 1.98 6.88 -29.96
CA GLU A 288 1.64 6.79 -31.39
C GLU A 288 2.91 6.81 -32.26
N LYS A 289 3.83 7.74 -31.98
CA LYS A 289 5.11 7.88 -32.70
C LYS A 289 6.02 6.67 -32.51
N GLU A 290 6.07 6.11 -31.31
CA GLU A 290 6.87 4.91 -31.01
C GLU A 290 6.27 3.65 -31.62
N GLY A 291 4.95 3.63 -31.84
CA GLY A 291 4.21 2.48 -32.38
C GLY A 291 3.92 1.40 -31.34
N ARG A 292 4.35 1.60 -30.09
CA ARG A 292 4.20 0.64 -28.98
C ARG A 292 4.12 1.36 -27.64
N GLY A 293 3.12 1.03 -26.81
CA GLY A 293 2.99 1.62 -25.48
C GLY A 293 1.61 1.51 -24.88
N ALA A 294 1.46 2.04 -23.67
CA ALA A 294 0.19 2.04 -22.96
C ALA A 294 -0.05 3.35 -22.17
N VAL A 295 -1.27 3.85 -22.20
CA VAL A 295 -1.77 4.84 -21.24
C VAL A 295 -2.74 4.10 -20.30
N VAL A 296 -2.45 4.08 -19.01
CA VAL A 296 -3.37 3.62 -17.97
C VAL A 296 -4.02 4.84 -17.34
N TYR A 297 -5.29 5.05 -17.65
CA TYR A 297 -6.09 6.16 -17.16
C TYR A 297 -6.90 5.74 -15.94
N LEU A 298 -6.49 6.23 -14.77
CA LEU A 298 -7.08 5.88 -13.48
C LEU A 298 -8.16 6.89 -13.08
N ASN A 299 -9.34 6.42 -12.74
CA ASN A 299 -10.43 7.24 -12.21
C ASN A 299 -10.16 7.60 -10.75
N GLN A 300 -9.20 8.51 -10.52
CA GLN A 300 -8.73 8.98 -9.22
C GLN A 300 -8.60 10.52 -9.25
N GLU A 301 -9.74 11.20 -9.42
CA GLU A 301 -9.84 12.65 -9.51
C GLU A 301 -9.23 13.35 -8.28
N GLY A 302 -8.58 14.49 -8.51
CA GLY A 302 -8.07 15.33 -7.43
C GLY A 302 -6.97 14.66 -6.58
N ARG A 303 -6.21 13.72 -7.13
CA ARG A 303 -5.25 12.87 -6.41
C ARG A 303 -5.91 11.95 -5.38
N GLY A 304 -7.11 11.45 -5.68
CA GLY A 304 -7.87 10.56 -4.82
C GLY A 304 -8.96 11.22 -3.98
N ILE A 305 -8.92 12.54 -3.78
CA ILE A 305 -9.90 13.26 -2.95
C ILE A 305 -11.26 13.52 -3.65
N GLY A 306 -11.34 13.28 -4.95
CA GLY A 306 -12.54 13.49 -5.75
C GLY A 306 -12.72 14.93 -6.25
N LEU A 307 -13.68 15.12 -7.16
CA LEU A 307 -13.91 16.40 -7.84
C LEU A 307 -14.42 17.48 -6.87
N MET A 308 -15.33 17.15 -5.97
CA MET A 308 -15.93 18.13 -5.05
C MET A 308 -14.85 18.75 -4.13
N GLU A 309 -14.01 17.93 -3.51
CA GLU A 309 -12.95 18.40 -2.62
C GLU A 309 -11.86 19.16 -3.41
N LYS A 310 -11.53 18.72 -4.62
CA LYS A 310 -10.64 19.45 -5.52
C LYS A 310 -11.15 20.86 -5.84
N ILE A 311 -12.46 21.05 -6.06
CA ILE A 311 -13.03 22.39 -6.33
C ILE A 311 -12.99 23.26 -5.07
N LYS A 312 -13.21 22.69 -3.87
CA LYS A 312 -12.99 23.40 -2.60
C LYS A 312 -11.51 23.83 -2.45
N ALA A 313 -10.56 22.94 -2.76
CA ALA A 313 -9.14 23.27 -2.77
C ALA A 313 -8.82 24.42 -3.75
N TYR A 314 -9.42 24.43 -4.94
CA TYR A 314 -9.29 25.54 -5.89
C TYR A 314 -9.78 26.86 -5.30
N LYS A 315 -10.88 26.83 -4.53
CA LYS A 315 -11.39 28.04 -3.86
C LYS A 315 -10.44 28.56 -2.78
N LEU A 316 -9.80 27.66 -2.05
CA LEU A 316 -8.76 28.02 -1.07
C LEU A 316 -7.50 28.59 -1.75
N GLN A 317 -7.11 28.03 -2.90
CA GLN A 317 -6.00 28.55 -3.70
C GLN A 317 -6.27 29.95 -4.27
N GLU A 318 -7.50 30.28 -4.65
CA GLU A 318 -7.91 31.65 -5.02
C GLU A 318 -7.74 32.64 -3.87
N ASN A 319 -7.75 32.17 -2.62
CA ASN A 319 -7.51 32.95 -1.42
C ASN A 319 -6.04 32.94 -0.96
N GLY A 320 -5.11 32.41 -1.78
CA GLY A 320 -3.65 32.50 -1.56
C GLY A 320 -2.99 31.27 -0.94
N LEU A 321 -3.73 30.18 -0.65
CA LEU A 321 -3.11 28.91 -0.24
C LEU A 321 -2.46 28.21 -1.44
N ASP A 322 -1.39 27.45 -1.21
CA ASP A 322 -0.89 26.54 -2.24
C ASP A 322 -1.67 25.21 -2.26
N THR A 323 -1.36 24.34 -3.20
CA THR A 323 -2.08 23.07 -3.39
C THR A 323 -1.94 22.12 -2.19
N VAL A 324 -0.78 22.08 -1.54
CA VAL A 324 -0.52 21.21 -0.39
C VAL A 324 -1.29 21.72 0.83
N ASP A 325 -1.16 23.02 1.13
CA ASP A 325 -1.82 23.63 2.26
C ASP A 325 -3.35 23.63 2.10
N ALA A 326 -3.87 23.81 0.87
CA ALA A 326 -5.29 23.69 0.59
C ALA A 326 -5.84 22.28 0.90
N ASN A 327 -5.11 21.22 0.53
CA ASN A 327 -5.53 19.84 0.83
C ASN A 327 -5.46 19.56 2.34
N LEU A 328 -4.38 19.96 3.02
CA LEU A 328 -4.24 19.79 4.48
C LEU A 328 -5.35 20.54 5.24
N HIS A 329 -5.69 21.76 4.80
CA HIS A 329 -6.79 22.54 5.39
C HIS A 329 -8.16 21.86 5.29
N LEU A 330 -8.36 21.03 4.23
CA LEU A 330 -9.58 20.24 4.03
C LEU A 330 -9.52 18.87 4.74
N GLY A 331 -8.45 18.56 5.48
CA GLY A 331 -8.26 17.28 6.18
C GLY A 331 -7.74 16.14 5.30
N HIS A 332 -7.25 16.44 4.10
CA HIS A 332 -6.69 15.47 3.16
C HIS A 332 -5.16 15.45 3.20
N LYS A 333 -4.57 14.30 2.83
CA LYS A 333 -3.13 14.21 2.57
C LYS A 333 -2.77 14.95 1.27
N ALA A 334 -1.49 15.26 1.09
CA ALA A 334 -0.99 15.85 -0.16
C ALA A 334 -1.21 14.95 -1.40
N ASP A 335 -1.23 13.65 -1.19
CA ASP A 335 -1.49 12.62 -2.21
C ASP A 335 -2.18 11.40 -1.58
N GLU A 336 -3.41 11.10 -2.02
CA GLU A 336 -4.22 9.95 -1.58
C GLU A 336 -4.41 8.92 -2.70
N ARG A 337 -3.61 9.00 -3.78
CA ARG A 337 -3.73 8.06 -4.90
C ARG A 337 -3.33 6.66 -4.51
N ASP A 338 -4.10 5.72 -5.03
CA ASP A 338 -3.80 4.29 -4.99
C ASP A 338 -3.00 3.90 -6.24
N TYR A 339 -1.71 3.65 -6.05
CA TYR A 339 -0.84 3.18 -7.13
C TYR A 339 -0.99 1.68 -7.39
N GLY A 340 -1.54 0.92 -6.45
CA GLY A 340 -1.75 -0.52 -6.57
C GLY A 340 -2.71 -0.91 -7.69
N VAL A 341 -3.80 -0.15 -7.89
CA VAL A 341 -4.72 -0.41 -9.00
C VAL A 341 -4.03 -0.23 -10.37
N GLY A 342 -3.18 0.80 -10.49
CA GLY A 342 -2.39 1.01 -11.71
C GLY A 342 -1.45 -0.15 -12.01
N ALA A 343 -0.76 -0.65 -11.00
CA ALA A 343 0.10 -1.82 -11.09
C ALA A 343 -0.68 -3.09 -11.46
N ASN A 344 -1.85 -3.32 -10.86
CA ASN A 344 -2.74 -4.44 -11.22
C ASN A 344 -3.17 -4.40 -12.70
N ILE A 345 -3.51 -3.23 -13.21
CA ILE A 345 -3.87 -3.06 -14.63
C ILE A 345 -2.64 -3.38 -15.51
N LEU A 346 -1.46 -2.88 -15.16
CA LEU A 346 -0.23 -3.17 -15.91
C LEU A 346 0.10 -4.67 -15.90
N HIS A 347 -0.05 -5.36 -14.78
CA HIS A 347 0.09 -6.81 -14.70
C HIS A 347 -0.95 -7.55 -15.55
N ALA A 348 -2.23 -7.13 -15.51
CA ALA A 348 -3.29 -7.71 -16.33
C ALA A 348 -3.08 -7.50 -17.84
N LEU A 349 -2.30 -6.48 -18.21
CA LEU A 349 -1.83 -6.21 -19.58
C LEU A 349 -0.55 -7.00 -19.95
N GLY A 350 0.06 -7.72 -19.01
CA GLY A 350 1.30 -8.48 -19.22
C GLY A 350 2.58 -7.63 -19.17
N ILE A 351 2.50 -6.37 -18.73
CA ILE A 351 3.65 -5.46 -18.65
C ILE A 351 4.45 -5.74 -17.39
N LYS A 352 5.68 -6.24 -17.52
CA LYS A 352 6.62 -6.50 -16.41
C LYS A 352 7.72 -5.46 -16.32
N LYS A 353 8.09 -4.85 -17.44
CA LYS A 353 9.13 -3.81 -17.56
C LYS A 353 8.57 -2.61 -18.28
N MET A 354 8.88 -1.41 -17.79
CA MET A 354 8.39 -0.20 -18.43
C MET A 354 9.40 0.94 -18.46
N ARG A 355 9.24 1.79 -19.45
CA ARG A 355 9.80 3.15 -19.52
C ARG A 355 8.68 4.09 -19.09
N LEU A 356 8.76 4.64 -17.89
CA LEU A 356 7.66 5.38 -17.27
C LEU A 356 7.69 6.85 -17.63
N MET A 357 6.64 7.36 -18.26
CA MET A 357 6.45 8.78 -18.52
C MET A 357 5.94 9.49 -17.27
N THR A 358 6.84 10.12 -16.51
CA THR A 358 6.49 10.87 -15.29
C THR A 358 7.57 11.87 -14.92
N ASN A 359 7.16 12.97 -14.26
CA ASN A 359 8.05 13.93 -13.59
C ASN A 359 7.97 13.79 -12.06
N ASN A 360 7.22 12.79 -11.54
CA ASN A 360 7.01 12.56 -10.12
C ASN A 360 7.81 11.35 -9.64
N PRO A 361 8.87 11.51 -8.84
CA PRO A 361 9.69 10.40 -8.34
C PRO A 361 8.91 9.45 -7.42
N VAL A 362 7.98 9.95 -6.61
CA VAL A 362 7.14 9.13 -5.72
C VAL A 362 6.29 8.12 -6.51
N LYS A 363 5.83 8.50 -7.69
CA LYS A 363 5.06 7.60 -8.57
C LYS A 363 5.90 6.42 -9.06
N ARG A 364 7.18 6.62 -9.32
CA ARG A 364 8.13 5.56 -9.69
C ARG A 364 8.28 4.56 -8.55
N ILE A 365 8.63 5.04 -7.35
CA ILE A 365 8.81 4.20 -6.15
C ILE A 365 7.54 3.39 -5.85
N GLY A 366 6.37 4.04 -5.95
CA GLY A 366 5.09 3.36 -5.76
C GLY A 366 4.89 2.17 -6.70
N LEU A 367 5.24 2.28 -7.99
CA LEU A 367 5.06 1.20 -8.98
C LEU A 367 6.13 0.11 -8.87
N GLU A 368 7.38 0.46 -8.55
CA GLU A 368 8.47 -0.51 -8.29
C GLU A 368 8.14 -1.40 -7.08
N GLY A 369 7.52 -0.84 -6.04
CA GLY A 369 7.05 -1.59 -4.87
C GLY A 369 6.03 -2.69 -5.19
N TYR A 370 5.38 -2.62 -6.36
CA TYR A 370 4.44 -3.64 -6.84
C TYR A 370 5.05 -4.62 -7.85
N GLY A 371 6.38 -4.74 -7.91
CA GLY A 371 7.07 -5.75 -8.73
C GLY A 371 7.15 -5.42 -10.22
N ILE A 372 6.91 -4.18 -10.63
CA ILE A 372 7.09 -3.72 -12.00
C ILE A 372 8.45 -3.03 -12.11
N GLU A 373 9.31 -3.52 -13.01
CA GLU A 373 10.62 -2.95 -13.26
C GLU A 373 10.51 -1.65 -14.06
N VAL A 374 10.89 -0.52 -13.48
CA VAL A 374 11.00 0.77 -14.18
C VAL A 374 12.43 0.91 -14.73
N THR A 375 12.62 0.61 -16.00
CA THR A 375 13.94 0.62 -16.66
C THR A 375 14.43 2.02 -17.00
N GLU A 376 13.50 2.96 -17.22
CA GLU A 376 13.82 4.33 -17.60
C GLU A 376 12.69 5.28 -17.16
N ASN A 377 13.06 6.49 -16.76
CA ASN A 377 12.11 7.57 -16.51
C ASN A 377 12.11 8.55 -17.70
N ILE A 378 10.97 8.71 -18.35
CA ILE A 378 10.81 9.59 -19.51
C ILE A 378 10.12 10.88 -19.04
N PRO A 379 10.79 12.04 -19.13
CA PRO A 379 10.18 13.32 -18.78
C PRO A 379 8.95 13.62 -19.63
N LEU A 380 7.89 14.12 -18.97
CA LEU A 380 6.64 14.52 -19.65
C LEU A 380 6.32 15.96 -19.28
N GLU A 381 7.16 16.88 -19.76
CA GLU A 381 7.05 18.30 -19.47
C GLU A 381 6.32 19.07 -20.56
N VAL A 382 5.41 19.93 -20.13
CA VAL A 382 4.71 20.90 -20.97
C VAL A 382 5.12 22.31 -20.58
N GLU A 383 4.96 23.28 -21.49
CA GLU A 383 5.32 24.67 -21.23
C GLU A 383 4.37 25.27 -20.19
N PRO A 384 4.88 25.94 -19.13
CA PRO A 384 4.04 26.61 -18.15
C PRO A 384 3.33 27.82 -18.77
N ASN A 385 2.08 28.03 -18.37
CA ASN A 385 1.29 29.19 -18.74
C ASN A 385 1.08 30.15 -17.55
N GLN A 386 0.50 31.32 -17.79
CA GLN A 386 0.29 32.32 -16.73
C GLN A 386 -0.64 31.85 -15.58
N TYR A 387 -1.48 30.82 -15.80
CA TYR A 387 -2.45 30.34 -14.82
C TYR A 387 -1.94 29.14 -14.01
N ASN A 388 -1.00 28.33 -14.56
CA ASN A 388 -0.49 27.15 -13.89
C ASN A 388 0.94 27.30 -13.33
N ARG A 389 1.64 28.42 -13.62
CA ARG A 389 3.03 28.62 -13.20
C ARG A 389 3.21 28.46 -11.69
N PHE A 390 2.37 29.08 -10.89
CA PHE A 390 2.42 28.95 -9.42
C PHE A 390 2.22 27.49 -8.96
N TYR A 391 1.24 26.79 -9.54
CA TYR A 391 0.99 25.39 -9.25
C TYR A 391 2.19 24.50 -9.63
N MET A 392 2.83 24.74 -10.76
CA MET A 392 4.01 24.00 -11.19
C MET A 392 5.22 24.27 -10.29
N HIS A 393 5.43 25.50 -9.82
CA HIS A 393 6.42 25.80 -8.79
C HIS A 393 6.18 25.03 -7.50
N THR A 394 4.94 24.99 -7.00
CA THR A 394 4.60 24.18 -5.82
C THR A 394 4.94 22.69 -6.02
N LYS A 395 4.71 22.15 -7.21
CA LYS A 395 5.11 20.77 -7.54
C LYS A 395 6.62 20.55 -7.49
N LYS A 396 7.40 21.49 -8.04
CA LYS A 396 8.86 21.41 -8.03
C LYS A 396 9.40 21.50 -6.59
N GLU A 397 9.03 22.53 -5.86
CA GLU A 397 9.64 22.89 -4.58
C GLU A 397 9.12 22.05 -3.39
N ARG A 398 7.80 21.81 -3.35
CA ARG A 398 7.16 21.15 -2.19
C ARG A 398 6.85 19.68 -2.40
N MET A 399 6.79 19.21 -3.65
CA MET A 399 6.43 17.83 -3.98
C MET A 399 7.54 17.08 -4.72
N GLY A 400 8.74 17.67 -4.84
CA GLY A 400 9.92 17.02 -5.40
C GLY A 400 9.79 16.60 -6.87
N HIS A 401 8.91 17.24 -7.65
CA HIS A 401 8.80 16.95 -9.08
C HIS A 401 10.04 17.41 -9.83
N ASP A 402 10.52 16.57 -10.73
CA ASP A 402 11.62 16.89 -11.65
C ASP A 402 11.07 17.70 -12.84
N LEU A 403 11.20 19.03 -12.75
CA LEU A 403 10.69 19.99 -13.74
C LEU A 403 11.79 20.97 -14.11
N HIS A 404 12.18 21.00 -15.39
CA HIS A 404 13.29 21.82 -15.93
C HIS A 404 12.81 23.07 -16.67
N LYS A 405 11.54 23.10 -17.11
CA LYS A 405 10.97 24.23 -17.88
C LYS A 405 10.35 25.34 -17.01
N ILE A 406 10.51 25.25 -15.70
CA ILE A 406 10.01 26.23 -14.75
C ILE A 406 11.21 26.95 -14.14
N ASP A 407 11.58 28.08 -14.71
CA ASP A 407 12.53 29.04 -14.14
C ASP A 407 11.89 30.42 -13.99
#